data_047764add1445641bf7bc821845bcc1f
#
_entry.id   047764add1445641bf7bc821845bcc1f
#
_cell.length_a   1.000
_cell.length_b   1.000
_cell.length_c   1.000
_cell.angle_alpha   90.00
_cell.angle_beta   90.00
_cell.angle_gamma   90.00
#
_symmetry.space_group_name_H-M   'P 1'
#
loop_
_entity.id
_entity.type
_entity.pdbx_description
1 polymer ?
#
loop_
_entity_poly.entity_id
_entity_poly.type
_entity_poly.pdbx_seq_one_letter_code
_entity_poly.pdbx_strand_id
1 'polypeptide(L)' 'MTDVVEARDAYLTARKRAAETRLALGRAIQEARAADIPQTDIAVKLHLTREQIRRYQREYELWLEKNGAASTSA' A
#
# COMPACT_ATOMS: atom_id res chain seq x y z
N MET A 1 -8.16 -29.84 -16.13
CA MET A 1 -9.25 -28.87 -16.11
C MET A 1 -9.15 -28.04 -14.82
N THR A 2 -9.00 -26.74 -14.95
CA THR A 2 -8.86 -25.88 -13.78
C THR A 2 -10.19 -25.83 -13.03
N ASP A 3 -10.16 -26.18 -11.77
CA ASP A 3 -11.32 -26.12 -10.93
C ASP A 3 -11.72 -24.66 -10.71
N VAL A 4 -13.00 -24.36 -10.71
CA VAL A 4 -13.53 -23.03 -10.45
C VAL A 4 -13.09 -22.56 -9.07
N VAL A 5 -13.00 -23.45 -8.11
CA VAL A 5 -12.55 -23.14 -6.75
C VAL A 5 -11.09 -22.71 -6.74
N GLU A 6 -10.22 -23.41 -7.48
CA GLU A 6 -8.81 -23.02 -7.59
C GLU A 6 -8.64 -21.66 -8.25
N ALA A 7 -9.40 -21.40 -9.33
CA ALA A 7 -9.34 -20.09 -10.00
C ALA A 7 -9.79 -18.96 -9.06
N ARG A 8 -10.83 -19.21 -8.28
CA ARG A 8 -11.32 -18.26 -7.29
C ARG A 8 -10.28 -18.01 -6.20
N ASP A 9 -9.67 -19.06 -5.67
CA ASP A 9 -8.66 -18.93 -4.62
C ASP A 9 -7.43 -18.18 -5.14
N ALA A 10 -6.99 -18.44 -6.35
CA ALA A 10 -5.88 -17.74 -6.98
C ALA A 10 -6.20 -16.25 -7.14
N TYR A 11 -7.43 -15.92 -7.56
CA TYR A 11 -7.89 -14.56 -7.72
C TYR A 11 -7.92 -13.82 -6.37
N LEU A 12 -8.46 -14.43 -5.34
CA LEU A 12 -8.53 -13.84 -4.01
C LEU A 12 -7.14 -13.63 -3.41
N THR A 13 -6.23 -14.58 -3.61
CA THR A 13 -4.85 -14.46 -3.17
C THR A 13 -4.13 -13.32 -3.89
N ALA A 14 -4.29 -13.21 -5.21
CA ALA A 14 -3.69 -12.13 -5.99
C ALA A 14 -4.22 -10.78 -5.54
N ARG A 15 -5.50 -10.69 -5.27
CA ARG A 15 -6.15 -9.47 -4.78
C ARG A 15 -5.61 -9.05 -3.42
N LYS A 16 -5.43 -9.99 -2.52
CA LYS A 16 -4.87 -9.76 -1.20
C LYS A 16 -3.43 -9.27 -1.29
N ARG A 17 -2.62 -9.90 -2.13
CA ARG A 17 -1.23 -9.49 -2.37
C ARG A 17 -1.15 -8.08 -2.93
N ALA A 18 -2.02 -7.74 -3.87
CA ALA A 18 -2.06 -6.39 -4.44
C ALA A 18 -2.38 -5.35 -3.37
N ALA A 19 -3.33 -5.64 -2.48
CA ALA A 19 -3.66 -4.75 -1.38
C ALA A 19 -2.49 -4.59 -0.42
N GLU A 20 -1.82 -5.66 -0.07
CA GLU A 20 -0.65 -5.62 0.80
C GLU A 20 0.49 -4.82 0.17
N THR A 21 0.70 -4.96 -1.14
CA THR A 21 1.71 -4.21 -1.87
C THR A 21 1.41 -2.71 -1.83
N ARG A 22 0.15 -2.33 -2.02
CA ARG A 22 -0.25 -0.92 -1.95
C ARG A 22 0.00 -0.34 -0.57
N LEU A 23 -0.31 -1.08 0.48
CA LEU A 23 -0.06 -0.64 1.86
C LEU A 23 1.43 -0.54 2.14
N ALA A 24 2.21 -1.48 1.66
CA ALA A 24 3.67 -1.45 1.82
C ALA A 24 4.28 -0.24 1.10
N LEU A 25 3.79 0.08 -0.09
CA LEU A 25 4.23 1.27 -0.83
C LEU A 25 3.87 2.55 -0.07
N GLY A 26 2.64 2.63 0.43
CA GLY A 26 2.22 3.79 1.22
C GLY A 26 3.06 3.98 2.46
N ARG A 27 3.39 2.90 3.15
CA ARG A 27 4.27 2.94 4.32
C ARG A 27 5.67 3.42 3.95
N ALA A 28 6.23 2.88 2.86
CA ALA A 28 7.55 3.27 2.40
C ALA A 28 7.59 4.77 2.03
N ILE A 29 6.54 5.27 1.40
CA ILE A 29 6.42 6.69 1.06
C ILE A 29 6.40 7.54 2.33
N GLN A 30 5.64 7.13 3.31
CA GLN A 30 5.53 7.87 4.57
C GLN A 30 6.86 7.90 5.32
N GLU A 31 7.56 6.77 5.37
CA GLU A 31 8.87 6.69 6.01
C GLU A 31 9.90 7.56 5.28
N ALA A 32 9.87 7.57 3.95
CA ALA A 32 10.76 8.40 3.15
C ALA A 32 10.50 9.89 3.40
N ARG A 33 9.24 10.30 3.50
CA ARG A 33 8.90 11.69 3.80
C ARG A 33 9.31 12.08 5.20
N ALA A 34 9.18 11.19 6.16
CA ALA A 34 9.64 11.44 7.52
C ALA A 34 11.16 11.60 7.59
N ALA A 35 11.89 10.98 6.66
CA ALA A 35 13.33 11.13 6.52
C ALA A 35 13.72 12.33 5.66
N ASP A 36 12.78 13.22 5.34
CA ASP A 36 13.00 14.43 4.53
C ASP A 36 13.46 14.15 3.10
N ILE A 37 13.08 13.00 2.55
CA ILE A 37 13.36 12.70 1.15
C ILE A 37 12.35 13.43 0.27
N PRO A 38 12.79 14.24 -0.73
CA PRO A 38 11.88 14.96 -1.60
C PRO A 38 10.95 14.01 -2.35
N GLN A 39 9.71 14.44 -2.55
CA GLN A 39 8.69 13.66 -3.23
C GLN A 39 9.12 13.27 -4.65
N THR A 40 9.85 14.14 -5.34
CA THR A 40 10.38 13.85 -6.68
C THR A 40 11.33 12.67 -6.65
N ASP A 41 12.18 12.58 -5.63
CA ASP A 41 13.14 11.47 -5.48
C ASP A 41 12.41 10.17 -5.17
N ILE A 42 11.38 10.22 -4.36
CA ILE A 42 10.55 9.06 -4.05
C ILE A 42 9.89 8.53 -5.32
N ALA A 43 9.34 9.44 -6.14
CA ALA A 43 8.71 9.06 -7.40
C ALA A 43 9.67 8.35 -8.34
N VAL A 44 10.89 8.88 -8.46
CA VAL A 44 11.91 8.29 -9.32
C VAL A 44 12.32 6.90 -8.81
N LYS A 45 12.59 6.78 -7.52
CA LYS A 45 13.03 5.51 -6.93
C LYS A 45 12.00 4.41 -7.03
N LEU A 46 10.74 4.75 -6.84
CA LEU A 46 9.64 3.78 -6.86
C LEU A 46 9.02 3.62 -8.24
N HIS A 47 9.46 4.37 -9.23
CA HIS A 47 8.89 4.39 -10.57
C HIS A 47 7.39 4.70 -10.56
N LEU A 48 7.01 5.68 -9.73
CA LEU A 48 5.62 6.08 -9.56
C LEU A 48 5.42 7.53 -9.99
N THR A 49 4.20 7.87 -10.38
CA THR A 49 3.81 9.25 -10.62
C THR A 49 3.46 9.93 -9.30
N ARG A 50 3.43 11.27 -9.28
CA ARG A 50 3.00 12.03 -8.09
C ARG A 50 1.61 11.65 -7.66
N GLU A 51 0.72 11.42 -8.62
CA GLU A 51 -0.66 11.03 -8.34
C GLU A 51 -0.73 9.66 -7.68
N GLN A 52 0.06 8.70 -8.18
CA GLN A 52 0.14 7.38 -7.58
C GLN A 52 0.69 7.44 -6.16
N ILE A 53 1.72 8.25 -5.92
CA ILE A 53 2.29 8.43 -4.58
C ILE A 53 1.23 8.97 -3.63
N ARG A 54 0.49 10.00 -4.05
CA ARG A 54 -0.57 10.60 -3.25
C ARG A 54 -1.65 9.57 -2.93
N ARG A 55 -2.03 8.76 -3.91
CA ARG A 55 -3.05 7.72 -3.73
C ARG A 55 -2.63 6.67 -2.73
N TYR A 56 -1.43 6.13 -2.87
CA TYR A 56 -0.93 5.09 -1.96
C TYR A 56 -0.74 5.63 -0.56
N GLN A 57 -0.26 6.86 -0.42
CA GLN A 57 -0.10 7.49 0.87
C GLN A 57 -1.45 7.67 1.56
N ARG A 58 -2.45 8.11 0.82
CA ARG A 58 -3.80 8.26 1.35
C ARG A 58 -4.41 6.93 1.78
N GLU A 59 -4.24 5.89 0.97
CA GLU A 59 -4.71 4.55 1.31
C GLU A 59 -4.07 4.06 2.62
N TYR A 60 -2.80 4.29 2.78
CA TYR A 60 -2.08 3.91 3.99
C TYR A 60 -2.56 4.70 5.20
N GLU A 61 -2.77 5.98 5.06
CA GLU A 61 -3.30 6.82 6.13
C GLU A 61 -4.69 6.36 6.58
N LEU A 62 -5.56 6.04 5.63
CA LEU A 62 -6.89 5.52 5.94
C LEU A 62 -6.81 4.16 6.63
N TRP A 63 -5.90 3.33 6.20
CA TRP A 63 -5.69 2.04 6.83
C TRP A 63 -5.21 2.20 8.27
N LEU A 64 -4.31 3.16 8.52
CA LEU A 64 -3.83 3.47 9.86
C LEU A 64 -4.95 3.96 10.76
N GLU A 65 -5.86 4.77 10.25
CA GLU A 65 -7.01 5.23 11.02
C GLU A 65 -7.85 4.07 11.51
N LYS A 66 -8.06 3.08 10.66
CA LYS A 66 -8.89 1.91 11.00
C LYS A 66 -8.18 0.92 11.90
N ASN A 67 -6.89 0.70 11.68
CA ASN A 67 -6.15 -0.37 12.35
C ASN A 67 -5.15 0.15 13.38
N GLY A 68 -4.49 1.26 13.07
CA GLY A 68 -3.52 1.86 13.97
C GLY A 68 -4.15 2.47 15.20
N ALA A 69 -5.29 3.11 15.06
CA ALA A 69 -6.01 3.72 16.18
C ALA A 69 -6.46 2.67 17.19
N ALA A 70 -6.85 1.49 16.71
CA ALA A 70 -7.25 0.39 17.58
C ALA A 70 -6.07 -0.14 18.38
N SER A 71 -4.89 -0.20 17.79
CA SER A 71 -3.71 -0.68 18.51
C SER A 71 -3.15 0.36 19.48
N THR A 72 -3.34 1.65 19.20
CA THR A 72 -2.87 2.71 20.11
C THR A 72 -3.75 2.86 21.33
N SER A 73 -5.01 2.50 21.25
CA SER A 73 -5.93 2.63 22.38
C SER A 73 -5.79 1.47 23.39
N ALA A 74 -4.99 0.50 23.08
CA ALA A 74 -4.80 -0.65 23.96
C ALA A 74 -3.84 -0.33 25.12
#